data_f540b57bf41e9696478b1b721edf862a
#
_entry.id   f540b57bf41e9696478b1b721edf862a
#
_cell.length_a   1.000
_cell.length_b   1.000
_cell.length_c   1.000
_cell.angle_alpha   90.00
_cell.angle_beta   90.00
_cell.angle_gamma   90.00
#
_symmetry.space_group_name_H-M   'P 1'
#
loop_
_entity.id
_entity.type
_entity.pdbx_description
1 polymer ?
#
loop_
_entity_poly.entity_id
_entity_poly.type
_entity_poly.pdbx_seq_one_letter_code
_entity_poly.pdbx_strand_id
1 'polypeptide(L)'
;IVTNQGGIPQYVSKQEFVSKLRAVGGFATNYIGHAVVAKFCASTDPDDPMRKPNPGMLEYLVKHSLLDLVFDRKTSLMIGDASGKPGQFSDSDYMTAQNFHIDYMDVDDFVHTCKFAFPPRPFN
;
A
#
# COMPACT_ATOMS: atom_id res chain seq x y z
N ILE A 1 -2.08 0.76 -4.10
CA ILE A 1 -0.72 0.84 -3.52
C ILE A 1 -0.56 2.24 -2.93
N VAL A 2 -0.14 2.32 -1.65
CA VAL A 2 0.18 3.59 -0.99
C VAL A 2 1.58 3.49 -0.37
N THR A 3 2.42 4.49 -0.59
CA THR A 3 3.82 4.43 -0.15
C THR A 3 4.39 5.80 0.20
N ASN A 4 5.10 5.87 1.34
CA ASN A 4 5.94 7.02 1.68
C ASN A 4 7.26 6.94 0.90
N GLN A 5 7.64 8.03 0.25
CA GLN A 5 8.86 8.13 -0.55
C GLN A 5 9.62 9.42 -0.22
N GLY A 6 10.00 9.57 1.04
CA GLY A 6 10.73 10.73 1.52
C GLY A 6 12.12 10.93 0.90
N GLY A 7 12.63 9.96 0.17
CA GLY A 7 13.88 10.08 -0.59
C GLY A 7 13.77 10.83 -1.91
N ILE A 8 12.57 11.23 -2.32
CA ILE A 8 12.34 12.04 -3.51
C ILE A 8 12.43 13.53 -3.13
N PRO A 9 13.17 14.36 -3.85
CA PRO A 9 14.04 14.07 -5.01
C PRO A 9 15.51 13.77 -4.65
N GLN A 10 15.85 13.71 -3.38
CA GLN A 10 17.25 13.68 -2.91
C GLN A 10 18.01 12.43 -3.35
N TYR A 11 17.39 11.26 -3.26
CA TYR A 11 18.03 9.97 -3.54
C TYR A 11 17.54 9.33 -4.83
N VAL A 12 16.35 9.70 -5.28
CA VAL A 12 15.76 9.24 -6.54
C VAL A 12 14.92 10.36 -7.12
N SER A 13 14.98 10.56 -8.45
CA SER A 13 14.14 11.57 -9.08
C SER A 13 12.67 11.14 -9.07
N LYS A 14 11.76 12.12 -9.03
CA LYS A 14 10.33 11.85 -9.14
C LYS A 14 10.00 11.08 -10.42
N GLN A 15 10.63 11.43 -11.54
CA GLN A 15 10.40 10.78 -12.83
C GLN A 15 10.80 9.31 -12.81
N GLU A 16 11.95 8.98 -12.25
CA GLU A 16 12.40 7.58 -12.11
C GLU A 16 11.45 6.78 -11.21
N PHE A 17 11.05 7.36 -10.09
CA PHE A 17 10.13 6.69 -9.18
C PHE A 17 8.76 6.46 -9.82
N VAL A 18 8.20 7.45 -10.50
CA VAL A 18 6.91 7.33 -11.19
C VAL A 18 6.96 6.26 -12.27
N SER A 19 8.05 6.19 -13.04
CA SER A 19 8.24 5.14 -14.05
C SER A 19 8.25 3.75 -13.42
N LYS A 20 8.96 3.58 -12.32
CA LYS A 20 8.99 2.32 -11.56
C LYS A 20 7.62 1.96 -11.01
N LEU A 21 6.92 2.91 -10.43
CA LEU A 21 5.60 2.69 -9.85
C LEU A 21 4.57 2.29 -10.93
N ARG A 22 4.64 2.90 -12.11
CA ARG A 22 3.81 2.52 -13.25
C ARG A 22 4.09 1.10 -13.72
N ALA A 23 5.36 0.71 -13.78
CA ALA A 23 5.74 -0.65 -14.15
C ALA A 23 5.20 -1.68 -13.16
N VAL A 24 5.34 -1.42 -11.86
CA VAL A 24 4.82 -2.29 -10.79
C VAL A 24 3.30 -2.36 -10.85
N GLY A 25 2.62 -1.22 -10.99
CA GLY A 25 1.16 -1.16 -11.08
C GLY A 25 0.62 -1.87 -12.31
N GLY A 26 1.29 -1.72 -13.46
CA GLY A 26 0.93 -2.42 -14.70
C GLY A 26 1.09 -3.92 -14.58
N PHE A 27 2.19 -4.39 -14.00
CA PHE A 27 2.40 -5.81 -13.72
C PHE A 27 1.31 -6.36 -12.79
N ALA A 28 1.02 -5.67 -11.70
CA ALA A 28 0.00 -6.08 -10.74
C ALA A 28 -1.40 -6.12 -11.38
N THR A 29 -1.74 -5.12 -12.19
CA THR A 29 -3.01 -5.06 -12.92
C THR A 29 -3.16 -6.26 -13.86
N ASN A 30 -2.13 -6.58 -14.62
CA ASN A 30 -2.15 -7.72 -15.55
C ASN A 30 -2.26 -9.05 -14.80
N TYR A 31 -1.55 -9.18 -13.67
CA TYR A 31 -1.54 -10.41 -12.89
C TYR A 31 -2.88 -10.66 -12.19
N ILE A 32 -3.46 -9.61 -11.60
CA ILE A 32 -4.71 -9.70 -10.82
C ILE A 32 -5.94 -9.70 -11.74
N GLY A 33 -5.85 -9.07 -12.91
CA GLY A 33 -6.96 -8.90 -13.84
C GLY A 33 -7.91 -7.76 -13.48
N HIS A 34 -7.52 -6.89 -12.55
CA HIS A 34 -8.27 -5.69 -12.13
C HIS A 34 -7.33 -4.50 -12.04
N ALA A 35 -7.86 -3.30 -12.27
CA ALA A 35 -7.06 -2.08 -12.18
C ALA A 35 -6.43 -1.92 -10.78
N VAL A 36 -5.13 -1.70 -10.75
CA VAL A 36 -4.38 -1.39 -9.53
C VAL A 36 -4.02 0.08 -9.59
N VAL A 37 -4.47 0.85 -8.60
CA VAL A 37 -4.17 2.27 -8.46
C VAL A 37 -3.10 2.50 -7.41
N ALA A 38 -2.34 3.58 -7.55
CA ALA A 38 -1.23 3.87 -6.66
C ALA A 38 -1.14 5.36 -6.33
N LYS A 39 -0.65 5.65 -5.14
CA LYS A 39 -0.36 7.00 -4.67
C LYS A 39 0.92 6.96 -3.82
N PHE A 40 1.78 7.96 -3.97
CA PHE A 40 2.96 8.11 -3.12
C PHE A 40 3.00 9.50 -2.48
N CYS A 41 3.74 9.61 -1.38
CA CYS A 41 3.99 10.86 -0.68
C CYS A 41 5.50 11.09 -0.58
N ALA A 42 5.99 12.16 -1.18
CA ALA A 42 7.40 12.54 -1.12
C ALA A 42 7.73 13.41 0.09
N SER A 43 6.73 13.93 0.80
CA SER A 43 6.95 14.75 2.00
C SER A 43 7.55 13.92 3.13
N THR A 44 8.47 14.53 3.86
CA THR A 44 9.01 13.98 5.11
C THR A 44 8.35 14.60 6.34
N ASP A 45 7.44 15.55 6.15
CA ASP A 45 6.71 16.21 7.23
C ASP A 45 5.68 15.23 7.82
N PRO A 46 5.78 14.90 9.12
CA PRO A 46 4.82 14.00 9.76
C PRO A 46 3.39 14.57 9.82
N ASP A 47 3.23 15.87 9.68
CA ASP A 47 1.92 16.52 9.66
C ASP A 47 1.28 16.57 8.26
N ASP A 48 2.00 16.15 7.21
CA ASP A 48 1.43 16.05 5.87
C ASP A 48 0.32 14.99 5.87
N PRO A 49 -0.93 15.37 5.49
CA PRO A 49 -2.06 14.44 5.49
C PRO A 49 -1.83 13.20 4.62
N MET A 50 -0.98 13.31 3.59
CA MET A 50 -0.68 12.21 2.67
C MET A 50 0.39 11.27 3.20
N ARG A 51 1.19 11.69 4.21
CA ARG A 51 2.25 10.85 4.75
C ARG A 51 1.70 9.87 5.78
N LYS A 52 1.91 8.57 5.54
CA LYS A 52 1.59 7.54 6.55
C LYS A 52 2.32 7.84 7.87
N PRO A 53 1.67 7.75 9.02
CA PRO A 53 0.39 7.05 9.30
C PRO A 53 -0.88 7.86 9.04
N ASN A 54 -0.80 9.07 8.50
CA ASN A 54 -2.00 9.80 8.10
C ASN A 54 -2.68 9.09 6.92
N PRO A 55 -4.01 9.05 6.87
CA PRO A 55 -4.73 8.24 5.88
C PRO A 55 -5.00 8.94 4.55
N GLY A 56 -4.41 10.12 4.32
CA GLY A 56 -4.76 10.98 3.18
C GLY A 56 -4.59 10.34 1.82
N MET A 57 -3.57 9.48 1.64
CA MET A 57 -3.39 8.78 0.37
C MET A 57 -4.54 7.81 0.09
N LEU A 58 -5.00 7.08 1.10
CA LEU A 58 -6.14 6.17 0.96
C LEU A 58 -7.44 6.92 0.70
N GLU A 59 -7.67 8.00 1.44
CA GLU A 59 -8.82 8.89 1.23
C GLU A 59 -8.84 9.45 -0.20
N TYR A 60 -7.68 9.91 -0.68
CA TYR A 60 -7.53 10.42 -2.04
C TYR A 60 -7.88 9.35 -3.09
N LEU A 61 -7.34 8.14 -2.96
CA LEU A 61 -7.58 7.07 -3.92
C LEU A 61 -9.04 6.63 -3.95
N VAL A 62 -9.69 6.53 -2.80
CA VAL A 62 -11.12 6.19 -2.75
C VAL A 62 -11.96 7.27 -3.41
N LYS A 63 -11.63 8.54 -3.17
CA LYS A 63 -12.41 9.68 -3.69
C LYS A 63 -12.18 9.94 -5.18
N HIS A 64 -10.94 9.80 -5.66
CA HIS A 64 -10.53 10.24 -7.01
C HIS A 64 -10.30 9.10 -8.00
N SER A 65 -10.56 7.86 -7.61
CA SER A 65 -10.57 6.71 -8.51
C SER A 65 -11.98 6.10 -8.50
N LEU A 66 -12.22 5.11 -9.35
CA LEU A 66 -13.50 4.41 -9.37
C LEU A 66 -13.77 3.55 -8.12
N LEU A 67 -12.83 3.57 -7.15
CA LEU A 67 -12.96 2.79 -5.92
C LEU A 67 -14.11 3.24 -5.02
N ASP A 68 -14.52 4.51 -5.06
CA ASP A 68 -15.63 5.01 -4.25
C ASP A 68 -16.96 4.31 -4.57
N LEU A 69 -17.09 3.77 -5.78
CA LEU A 69 -18.27 3.01 -6.20
C LEU A 69 -18.35 1.61 -5.61
N VAL A 70 -17.21 1.04 -5.18
CA VAL A 70 -17.11 -0.36 -4.73
C VAL A 70 -16.39 -0.50 -3.39
N PHE A 71 -15.85 0.57 -2.84
CA PHE A 71 -15.09 0.53 -1.59
C PHE A 71 -16.00 0.27 -0.40
N ASP A 72 -15.64 -0.74 0.39
CA ASP A 72 -16.30 -1.07 1.64
C ASP A 72 -15.25 -1.28 2.74
N ARG A 73 -15.32 -0.49 3.81
CA ARG A 73 -14.37 -0.58 4.93
C ARG A 73 -14.38 -1.95 5.60
N LYS A 74 -15.53 -2.59 5.68
CA LYS A 74 -15.69 -3.88 6.37
C LYS A 74 -15.03 -5.04 5.64
N THR A 75 -14.87 -4.91 4.33
CA THR A 75 -14.28 -5.96 3.48
C THR A 75 -12.92 -5.56 2.94
N SER A 76 -12.39 -4.42 3.38
CA SER A 76 -11.07 -3.91 2.95
C SER A 76 -9.99 -4.34 3.93
N LEU A 77 -8.82 -4.66 3.40
CA LEU A 77 -7.66 -5.10 4.16
C LEU A 77 -6.43 -4.34 3.71
N MET A 78 -5.70 -3.75 4.64
CA MET A 78 -4.38 -3.18 4.37
C MET A 78 -3.31 -4.20 4.73
N ILE A 79 -2.34 -4.37 3.83
CA ILE A 79 -1.20 -5.27 4.02
C ILE A 79 0.07 -4.43 3.95
N GLY A 80 0.96 -4.62 4.92
CA GLY A 80 2.20 -3.86 4.97
C GLY A 80 3.25 -4.53 5.85
N ASP A 81 4.46 -3.96 5.83
CA ASP A 81 5.61 -4.45 6.60
C ASP A 81 5.96 -3.55 7.80
N ALA A 82 5.33 -2.40 7.92
CA ALA A 82 5.49 -1.49 9.05
C ALA A 82 4.36 -1.70 10.07
N SER A 83 4.42 -2.80 10.78
CA SER A 83 3.35 -3.29 11.66
C SER A 83 3.58 -3.00 13.15
N GLY A 84 4.76 -2.47 13.50
CA GLY A 84 5.14 -2.23 14.90
C GLY A 84 5.51 -3.49 15.67
N LYS A 85 5.75 -4.61 14.99
CA LYS A 85 6.25 -5.84 15.64
C LYS A 85 7.69 -5.64 16.12
N PRO A 86 8.14 -6.40 17.14
CA PRO A 86 9.53 -6.33 17.59
C PRO A 86 10.52 -6.49 16.42
N GLY A 87 11.49 -5.59 16.33
CA GLY A 87 12.51 -5.60 15.27
C GLY A 87 12.09 -4.91 13.98
N GLN A 88 10.84 -4.49 13.83
CA GLN A 88 10.41 -3.72 12.68
C GLN A 88 10.76 -2.23 12.85
N PHE A 89 11.01 -1.56 11.72
CA PHE A 89 11.49 -0.17 11.70
C PHE A 89 10.39 0.86 12.01
N SER A 90 9.12 0.48 11.90
CA SER A 90 7.99 1.40 12.03
C SER A 90 6.68 0.65 12.25
N ASP A 91 5.67 1.38 12.72
CA ASP A 91 4.28 0.94 12.80
C ASP A 91 3.35 1.70 11.83
N SER A 92 3.93 2.46 10.91
CA SER A 92 3.17 3.42 10.12
C SER A 92 2.09 2.79 9.24
N ASP A 93 2.29 1.57 8.75
CA ASP A 93 1.26 0.88 7.96
C ASP A 93 0.09 0.43 8.83
N TYR A 94 0.38 -0.14 9.98
CA TYR A 94 -0.64 -0.51 10.96
C TYR A 94 -1.46 0.70 11.40
N MET A 95 -0.79 1.79 11.75
CA MET A 95 -1.46 3.01 12.19
C MET A 95 -2.27 3.68 11.07
N THR A 96 -1.81 3.58 9.82
CA THR A 96 -2.59 4.07 8.67
C THR A 96 -3.92 3.34 8.56
N ALA A 97 -3.91 2.02 8.69
CA ALA A 97 -5.14 1.22 8.66
C ALA A 97 -6.08 1.58 9.82
N GLN A 98 -5.53 1.78 11.03
CA GLN A 98 -6.30 2.24 12.19
C GLN A 98 -6.94 3.60 11.94
N ASN A 99 -6.18 4.55 11.42
CA ASN A 99 -6.65 5.90 11.16
C ASN A 99 -7.67 5.95 10.02
N PHE A 100 -7.60 5.00 9.08
CA PHE A 100 -8.54 4.87 7.98
C PHE A 100 -9.73 3.96 8.29
N HIS A 101 -9.71 3.30 9.46
CA HIS A 101 -10.77 2.38 9.93
C HIS A 101 -11.00 1.18 9.00
N ILE A 102 -9.91 0.53 8.61
CA ILE A 102 -9.94 -0.76 7.90
C ILE A 102 -9.07 -1.79 8.63
N ASP A 103 -9.29 -3.05 8.32
CA ASP A 103 -8.48 -4.14 8.86
C ASP A 103 -7.04 -4.09 8.35
N TYR A 104 -6.14 -4.67 9.12
CA TYR A 104 -4.71 -4.71 8.81
C TYR A 104 -4.15 -6.12 8.99
N MET A 105 -3.21 -6.49 8.14
CA MET A 105 -2.43 -7.71 8.28
C MET A 105 -0.98 -7.44 7.90
N ASP A 106 -0.05 -7.92 8.73
CA ASP A 106 1.37 -7.91 8.37
C ASP A 106 1.62 -8.76 7.13
N VAL A 107 2.53 -8.33 6.27
CA VAL A 107 2.80 -9.00 4.99
C VAL A 107 3.25 -10.44 5.18
N ASP A 108 4.03 -10.74 6.22
CA ASP A 108 4.50 -12.12 6.47
C ASP A 108 3.33 -13.02 6.88
N ASP A 109 2.40 -12.51 7.69
CA ASP A 109 1.19 -13.23 8.07
C ASP A 109 0.28 -13.45 6.86
N PHE A 110 0.16 -12.45 5.98
CA PHE A 110 -0.60 -12.57 4.74
C PHE A 110 -0.02 -13.63 3.82
N VAL A 111 1.29 -13.62 3.60
CA VAL A 111 1.97 -14.62 2.76
C VAL A 111 1.81 -16.02 3.33
N HIS A 112 1.91 -16.17 4.66
CA HIS A 112 1.69 -17.44 5.34
C HIS A 112 0.26 -17.95 5.12
N THR A 113 -0.73 -17.07 5.26
CA THR A 113 -2.15 -17.41 4.98
C THR A 113 -2.34 -17.86 3.53
N CYS A 114 -1.72 -17.16 2.56
CA CYS A 114 -1.79 -17.52 1.15
C CYS A 114 -1.17 -18.89 0.86
N LYS A 115 -0.06 -19.23 1.51
CA LYS A 115 0.59 -20.54 1.34
C LYS A 115 -0.30 -21.70 1.76
N PHE A 116 -1.14 -21.51 2.77
CA PHE A 116 -2.09 -22.53 3.21
C PHE A 116 -3.36 -22.57 2.34
N ALA A 117 -3.91 -21.40 2.00
CA ALA A 117 -5.13 -21.30 1.23
C ALA A 117 -4.91 -21.61 -0.26
N PHE A 118 -3.73 -21.27 -0.78
CA PHE A 118 -3.36 -21.40 -2.18
C PHE A 118 -1.99 -22.05 -2.29
N PRO A 119 -1.92 -23.39 -2.27
CA PRO A 119 -0.63 -24.07 -2.40
C PRO A 119 0.07 -23.62 -3.68
N PRO A 120 1.41 -23.51 -3.68
CA PRO A 120 2.14 -23.07 -4.84
C PRO A 120 1.81 -23.93 -6.05
N ARG A 121 1.55 -23.29 -7.16
CA ARG A 121 1.34 -24.00 -8.41
C ARG A 121 2.63 -24.74 -8.78
N PRO A 122 2.54 -26.01 -9.19
CA PRO A 122 3.71 -26.69 -9.70
C PRO A 122 4.28 -25.88 -10.87
N PHE A 123 5.58 -25.70 -10.92
CA PHE A 123 6.25 -25.07 -12.03
C PHE A 123 6.04 -25.92 -13.27
N ASN A 124 5.49 -25.30 -14.27
CA ASN A 124 5.38 -25.87 -15.59
C ASN A 124 6.52 -25.37 -16.45
#